data_5aa9f3e0c60aa9f5b15b46c1850d061f
#
_entry.id   5aa9f3e0c60aa9f5b15b46c1850d061f
#
_cell.length_a   1.000
_cell.length_b   1.000
_cell.length_c   1.000
_cell.angle_alpha   90.00
_cell.angle_beta   90.00
_cell.angle_gamma   90.00
#
_symmetry.space_group_name_H-M   'P 1'
#
loop_
_entity.id
_entity.type
_entity.pdbx_description
1 polymer ?
#
loop_
_entity_poly.entity_id
_entity_poly.type
_entity_poly.pdbx_seq_one_letter_code
_entity_poly.pdbx_strand_id
1 'polypeptide(L)'
;MREFQAGSYDVAVIGAGHAGIEASLACARLGMKTVCFTINLDAVGNMPCNPAIGGTGKGHLVRELDALGGEMAKAADKACIQYRMLNRGKGPAVWSLRAQADRRRYQSIMKHILETQENLLLRQSEIVDLRVTDGHVSAVVTETGGVYAVKAVILCSGTFLDGRTIVGECVRESGPDGMHASLTLADALKKLGLPLRRFKTGTPPRVNARSVDFSEMEVQTGDETPLPFSFSTQTPPQNQVVCYLTYTSEETHRVIRENLDRSPIYSGVIEGVGPRYCPSIETKIVRFPDKPRHQLFIEPMGLDTEELYIQGFSSSMPEEVQLAMLHSVKGLEHAEMMRPAYAIEYDCIDPTALYPTLEYKHIAGLYGAGQFN
;
A
#
# COMPACT_ATOMS: atom_id res chain seq x y z
N MET A 1 -6.07 -27.04 17.12
CA MET A 1 -4.62 -27.33 16.96
C MET A 1 -3.99 -27.32 18.34
N ARG A 2 -2.94 -28.13 18.59
CA ARG A 2 -2.26 -28.13 19.91
C ARG A 2 -1.36 -26.91 20.02
N GLU A 3 -1.55 -26.08 21.05
CA GLU A 3 -0.72 -24.93 21.33
C GLU A 3 0.62 -25.35 21.98
N PHE A 4 1.68 -24.58 21.72
CA PHE A 4 2.99 -24.75 22.34
C PHE A 4 3.67 -23.39 22.56
N GLN A 5 4.50 -23.29 23.59
CA GLN A 5 5.27 -22.07 23.85
C GLN A 5 6.38 -21.91 22.82
N ALA A 6 6.31 -20.85 22.02
CA ALA A 6 7.22 -20.61 20.91
C ALA A 6 8.29 -19.53 21.19
N GLY A 7 8.09 -18.71 22.21
CA GLY A 7 9.05 -17.70 22.61
C GLY A 7 8.47 -16.60 23.51
N SER A 8 9.36 -15.67 23.90
CA SER A 8 8.98 -14.49 24.67
C SER A 8 9.72 -13.27 24.13
N TYR A 9 8.97 -12.19 23.92
CA TYR A 9 9.44 -10.92 23.37
C TYR A 9 8.83 -9.75 24.16
N ASP A 10 9.43 -8.56 24.03
CA ASP A 10 8.81 -7.36 24.59
C ASP A 10 7.68 -6.88 23.68
N VAL A 11 7.91 -6.91 22.35
CA VAL A 11 6.95 -6.42 21.35
C VAL A 11 6.76 -7.44 20.23
N ALA A 12 5.51 -7.68 19.84
CA ALA A 12 5.16 -8.31 18.57
C ALA A 12 4.57 -7.29 17.61
N VAL A 13 5.10 -7.24 16.38
CA VAL A 13 4.57 -6.43 15.29
C VAL A 13 3.89 -7.35 14.29
N ILE A 14 2.63 -7.11 13.98
CA ILE A 14 1.83 -7.95 13.09
C ILE A 14 1.68 -7.28 11.73
N GLY A 15 2.42 -7.77 10.74
CA GLY A 15 2.50 -7.26 9.38
C GLY A 15 3.81 -6.53 9.10
N ALA A 16 4.52 -6.94 8.04
CA ALA A 16 5.78 -6.36 7.57
C ALA A 16 5.58 -5.45 6.33
N GLY A 17 4.46 -4.73 6.27
CA GLY A 17 4.28 -3.58 5.38
C GLY A 17 5.06 -2.36 5.91
N HIS A 18 4.89 -1.20 5.27
CA HIS A 18 5.67 0.00 5.63
C HIS A 18 5.57 0.37 7.12
N ALA A 19 4.35 0.38 7.67
CA ALA A 19 4.14 0.70 9.09
C ALA A 19 4.80 -0.32 10.01
N GLY A 20 4.68 -1.62 9.69
CA GLY A 20 5.27 -2.68 10.51
C GLY A 20 6.79 -2.71 10.46
N ILE A 21 7.39 -2.39 9.31
CA ILE A 21 8.85 -2.25 9.18
C ILE A 21 9.34 -1.14 10.11
N GLU A 22 8.77 0.05 10.01
CA GLU A 22 9.19 1.20 10.82
C GLU A 22 8.96 0.97 12.31
N ALA A 23 7.81 0.38 12.69
CA ALA A 23 7.51 0.02 14.08
C ALA A 23 8.51 -1.02 14.63
N SER A 24 8.82 -2.06 13.85
CA SER A 24 9.77 -3.11 14.24
C SER A 24 11.18 -2.57 14.45
N LEU A 25 11.65 -1.74 13.51
CA LEU A 25 12.96 -1.11 13.59
C LEU A 25 13.05 -0.14 14.77
N ALA A 26 12.02 0.67 14.99
CA ALA A 26 11.96 1.59 16.12
C ALA A 26 12.04 0.84 17.46
N CYS A 27 11.22 -0.19 17.66
CA CYS A 27 11.23 -1.00 18.89
C CYS A 27 12.59 -1.67 19.11
N ALA A 28 13.16 -2.30 18.09
CA ALA A 28 14.44 -2.99 18.19
C ALA A 28 15.61 -2.03 18.47
N ARG A 29 15.63 -0.85 17.84
CA ARG A 29 16.64 0.20 18.05
C ARG A 29 16.54 0.84 19.44
N LEU A 30 15.38 0.85 20.04
CA LEU A 30 15.16 1.22 21.45
C LEU A 30 15.57 0.13 22.44
N GLY A 31 16.12 -0.99 21.96
CA GLY A 31 16.61 -2.10 22.79
C GLY A 31 15.55 -3.12 23.21
N MET A 32 14.33 -3.04 22.68
CA MET A 32 13.27 -4.00 22.96
C MET A 32 13.47 -5.26 22.13
N LYS A 33 13.35 -6.43 22.75
CA LYS A 33 13.33 -7.73 22.07
C LYS A 33 12.04 -7.84 21.25
N THR A 34 12.14 -7.70 19.95
CA THR A 34 11.02 -7.53 19.03
C THR A 34 10.89 -8.74 18.09
N VAL A 35 9.67 -9.15 17.78
CA VAL A 35 9.37 -10.08 16.70
C VAL A 35 8.40 -9.43 15.72
N CYS A 36 8.74 -9.47 14.42
CA CYS A 36 7.88 -9.02 13.34
C CYS A 36 7.33 -10.22 12.58
N PHE A 37 6.00 -10.36 12.56
CA PHE A 37 5.32 -11.42 11.84
C PHE A 37 4.84 -10.92 10.48
N THR A 38 5.03 -11.75 9.46
CA THR A 38 4.49 -11.53 8.11
C THR A 38 3.90 -12.82 7.56
N ILE A 39 2.86 -12.71 6.76
CA ILE A 39 2.27 -13.88 6.06
C ILE A 39 3.16 -14.39 4.93
N ASN A 40 4.07 -13.54 4.42
CA ASN A 40 4.98 -13.90 3.34
C ASN A 40 6.27 -13.08 3.43
N LEU A 41 7.41 -13.75 3.57
CA LEU A 41 8.74 -13.12 3.62
C LEU A 41 9.13 -12.42 2.31
N ASP A 42 8.60 -12.87 1.17
CA ASP A 42 8.88 -12.27 -0.13
C ASP A 42 7.97 -11.06 -0.44
N ALA A 43 7.06 -10.73 0.49
CA ALA A 43 6.18 -9.58 0.41
C ALA A 43 6.50 -8.50 1.46
N VAL A 44 7.64 -8.57 2.14
CA VAL A 44 8.10 -7.51 3.05
C VAL A 44 8.27 -6.20 2.28
N GLY A 45 7.74 -5.10 2.81
CA GLY A 45 7.79 -3.79 2.14
C GLY A 45 7.04 -3.73 0.81
N ASN A 46 6.05 -4.59 0.61
CA ASN A 46 5.30 -4.65 -0.62
C ASN A 46 4.61 -3.32 -0.93
N MET A 47 4.67 -2.91 -2.20
CA MET A 47 3.94 -1.77 -2.76
C MET A 47 2.86 -2.28 -3.72
N PRO A 48 1.71 -2.75 -3.24
CA PRO A 48 0.71 -3.42 -4.08
C PRO A 48 -0.04 -2.45 -5.00
N CYS A 49 0.00 -1.17 -4.69
CA CYS A 49 -0.62 -0.13 -5.49
C CYS A 49 0.43 0.59 -6.35
N ASN A 50 0.94 1.70 -5.90
CA ASN A 50 1.84 2.57 -6.67
C ASN A 50 3.31 2.24 -6.39
N PRO A 51 4.17 2.05 -7.43
CA PRO A 51 5.60 1.85 -7.25
C PRO A 51 6.34 3.18 -6.97
N ALA A 52 5.75 4.03 -6.13
CA ALA A 52 6.29 5.34 -5.82
C ALA A 52 6.17 5.68 -4.34
N ILE A 53 7.17 6.41 -3.84
CA ILE A 53 7.23 6.90 -2.47
C ILE A 53 7.12 8.43 -2.49
N GLY A 54 6.37 8.99 -1.54
CA GLY A 54 6.13 10.42 -1.43
C GLY A 54 5.02 10.93 -2.35
N GLY A 55 5.24 12.09 -2.96
CA GLY A 55 4.24 12.82 -3.73
C GLY A 55 3.38 13.74 -2.87
N THR A 56 2.37 14.36 -3.48
CA THR A 56 1.50 15.35 -2.83
C THR A 56 0.81 14.78 -1.59
N GLY A 57 0.96 15.45 -0.45
CA GLY A 57 0.40 15.04 0.84
C GLY A 57 1.15 13.90 1.54
N LYS A 58 2.24 13.38 0.96
CA LYS A 58 2.99 12.22 1.48
C LYS A 58 4.50 12.49 1.62
N GLY A 59 5.11 13.24 0.69
CA GLY A 59 6.55 13.44 0.65
C GLY A 59 7.12 14.07 1.92
N HIS A 60 6.42 15.00 2.55
CA HIS A 60 6.83 15.60 3.82
C HIS A 60 6.77 14.59 4.98
N LEU A 61 5.77 13.68 5.01
CA LEU A 61 5.67 12.64 6.03
C LEU A 61 6.86 11.66 5.94
N VAL A 62 7.32 11.34 4.73
CA VAL A 62 8.54 10.52 4.56
C VAL A 62 9.77 11.22 5.14
N ARG A 63 9.88 12.54 4.95
CA ARG A 63 10.98 13.32 5.53
C ARG A 63 10.89 13.48 7.04
N GLU A 64 9.68 13.65 7.58
CA GLU A 64 9.44 13.67 9.03
C GLU A 64 9.85 12.33 9.66
N LEU A 65 9.47 11.23 9.01
CA LEU A 65 9.85 9.88 9.44
C LEU A 65 11.38 9.69 9.40
N ASP A 66 12.05 10.15 8.34
CA ASP A 66 13.51 10.11 8.21
C ASP A 66 14.21 10.89 9.33
N ALA A 67 13.70 12.08 9.66
CA ALA A 67 14.22 12.90 10.76
C ALA A 67 14.10 12.22 12.13
N LEU A 68 13.13 11.31 12.30
CA LEU A 68 12.98 10.48 13.50
C LEU A 68 13.80 9.17 13.44
N GLY A 69 14.61 8.98 12.41
CA GLY A 69 15.46 7.79 12.24
C GLY A 69 14.82 6.65 11.46
N GLY A 70 13.69 6.90 10.77
CA GLY A 70 13.01 5.93 9.91
C GLY A 70 13.87 5.45 8.73
N GLU A 71 13.45 4.39 8.09
CA GLU A 71 14.23 3.70 7.04
C GLU A 71 13.66 3.91 5.63
N MET A 72 12.38 4.28 5.52
CA MET A 72 11.70 4.42 4.23
C MET A 72 12.42 5.35 3.26
N ALA A 73 12.86 6.53 3.72
CA ALA A 73 13.55 7.51 2.88
C ALA A 73 14.89 6.97 2.37
N LYS A 74 15.67 6.33 3.23
CA LYS A 74 16.98 5.75 2.89
C LYS A 74 16.83 4.59 1.89
N ALA A 75 15.82 3.73 2.08
CA ALA A 75 15.52 2.64 1.16
C ALA A 75 14.97 3.17 -0.17
N ALA A 76 14.15 4.24 -0.14
CA ALA A 76 13.69 4.92 -1.33
C ALA A 76 14.87 5.44 -2.17
N ASP A 77 15.84 6.11 -1.55
CA ASP A 77 17.03 6.64 -2.24
C ASP A 77 17.88 5.53 -2.89
N LYS A 78 17.93 4.35 -2.30
CA LYS A 78 18.64 3.18 -2.85
C LYS A 78 17.88 2.46 -3.98
N ALA A 79 16.55 2.53 -3.97
CA ALA A 79 15.68 1.81 -4.90
C ALA A 79 15.05 2.71 -5.98
N CYS A 80 15.25 4.01 -5.89
CA CYS A 80 14.66 4.96 -6.82
C CYS A 80 15.22 4.83 -8.23
N ILE A 81 14.31 4.93 -9.21
CA ILE A 81 14.63 4.95 -10.62
C ILE A 81 14.29 6.29 -11.28
N GLN A 82 13.45 7.12 -10.65
CA GLN A 82 13.20 8.49 -11.08
C GLN A 82 12.76 9.35 -9.89
N TYR A 83 13.30 10.57 -9.80
CA TYR A 83 12.91 11.60 -8.84
C TYR A 83 12.24 12.78 -9.50
N ARG A 84 11.19 13.30 -8.87
CA ARG A 84 10.51 14.50 -9.33
C ARG A 84 9.94 15.30 -8.16
N MET A 85 10.23 16.62 -8.14
CA MET A 85 9.57 17.56 -7.25
C MET A 85 8.25 18.00 -7.86
N LEU A 86 7.13 17.58 -7.25
CA LEU A 86 5.79 17.95 -7.68
C LEU A 86 5.39 19.34 -7.17
N ASN A 87 4.44 19.96 -7.86
CA ASN A 87 3.84 21.26 -7.49
C ASN A 87 4.81 22.46 -7.48
N ARG A 88 5.92 22.41 -8.22
CA ARG A 88 6.88 23.53 -8.29
C ARG A 88 6.21 24.87 -8.63
N GLY A 89 5.23 24.88 -9.52
CA GLY A 89 4.47 26.08 -9.92
C GLY A 89 3.48 26.60 -8.89
N LYS A 90 3.27 25.89 -7.77
CA LYS A 90 2.31 26.27 -6.72
C LYS A 90 2.96 26.89 -5.47
N GLY A 91 4.29 26.99 -5.46
CA GLY A 91 5.07 27.53 -4.37
C GLY A 91 5.61 26.51 -3.37
N PRO A 92 6.66 26.89 -2.59
CA PRO A 92 7.42 25.97 -1.75
C PRO A 92 6.62 25.20 -0.70
N ALA A 93 5.56 25.80 -0.16
CA ALA A 93 4.72 25.20 0.89
C ALA A 93 4.04 23.89 0.46
N VAL A 94 3.89 23.67 -0.84
CA VAL A 94 3.24 22.47 -1.40
C VAL A 94 4.18 21.64 -2.29
N TRP A 95 5.45 21.97 -2.33
CA TRP A 95 6.45 21.16 -3.02
C TRP A 95 6.50 19.78 -2.39
N SER A 96 6.44 18.77 -3.22
CA SER A 96 6.29 17.39 -2.76
C SER A 96 7.23 16.50 -3.56
N LEU A 97 8.28 16.03 -2.91
CA LEU A 97 9.19 15.07 -3.53
C LEU A 97 8.49 13.75 -3.78
N ARG A 98 8.70 13.18 -4.95
CA ARG A 98 8.22 11.86 -5.37
C ARG A 98 9.36 11.06 -5.96
N ALA A 99 9.55 9.85 -5.46
CA ALA A 99 10.46 8.85 -5.99
C ALA A 99 9.67 7.73 -6.66
N GLN A 100 9.88 7.52 -7.96
CA GLN A 100 9.50 6.29 -8.63
C GLN A 100 10.52 5.22 -8.24
N ALA A 101 10.08 4.13 -7.63
CA ALA A 101 10.96 3.11 -7.10
C ALA A 101 10.89 1.82 -7.94
N ASP A 102 12.02 1.14 -8.05
CA ASP A 102 12.02 -0.26 -8.41
C ASP A 102 11.43 -1.04 -7.23
N ARG A 103 10.24 -1.59 -7.46
CA ARG A 103 9.45 -2.27 -6.42
C ARG A 103 10.19 -3.45 -5.81
N ARG A 104 10.83 -4.27 -6.64
CA ARG A 104 11.52 -5.48 -6.18
C ARG A 104 12.79 -5.16 -5.42
N ARG A 105 13.54 -4.18 -5.90
CA ARG A 105 14.73 -3.70 -5.22
C ARG A 105 14.40 -3.08 -3.86
N TYR A 106 13.33 -2.29 -3.77
CA TYR A 106 12.87 -1.73 -2.50
C TYR A 106 12.49 -2.83 -1.49
N GLN A 107 11.74 -3.85 -1.92
CA GLN A 107 11.38 -5.00 -1.07
C GLN A 107 12.62 -5.74 -0.56
N SER A 108 13.57 -6.03 -1.45
CA SER A 108 14.82 -6.70 -1.08
C SER A 108 15.64 -5.91 -0.04
N ILE A 109 15.75 -4.59 -0.23
CA ILE A 109 16.44 -3.71 0.71
C ILE A 109 15.75 -3.73 2.07
N MET A 110 14.44 -3.56 2.12
CA MET A 110 13.69 -3.51 3.38
C MET A 110 13.71 -4.84 4.12
N LYS A 111 13.59 -5.96 3.40
CA LYS A 111 13.72 -7.30 3.98
C LYS A 111 15.08 -7.49 4.63
N HIS A 112 16.15 -7.16 3.91
CA HIS A 112 17.51 -7.29 4.42
C HIS A 112 17.78 -6.43 5.66
N ILE A 113 17.22 -5.21 5.71
CA ILE A 113 17.34 -4.33 6.89
C ILE A 113 16.67 -4.97 8.11
N LEU A 114 15.48 -5.57 7.95
CA LEU A 114 14.83 -6.27 9.07
C LEU A 114 15.60 -7.52 9.52
N GLU A 115 16.13 -8.29 8.57
CA GLU A 115 16.88 -9.52 8.86
C GLU A 115 18.19 -9.27 9.61
N THR A 116 18.80 -8.11 9.38
CA THR A 116 20.10 -7.75 9.97
C THR A 116 20.00 -6.86 11.20
N GLN A 117 18.79 -6.40 11.55
CA GLN A 117 18.59 -5.55 12.72
C GLN A 117 18.75 -6.34 14.02
N GLU A 118 19.67 -5.91 14.90
CA GLU A 118 19.78 -6.45 16.26
C GLU A 118 18.47 -6.31 17.03
N ASN A 119 18.22 -7.22 17.97
CA ASN A 119 17.00 -7.31 18.79
C ASN A 119 15.70 -7.56 18.00
N LEU A 120 15.77 -7.87 16.70
CA LEU A 120 14.62 -8.13 15.85
C LEU A 120 14.66 -9.53 15.25
N LEU A 121 13.57 -10.26 15.39
CA LEU A 121 13.30 -11.49 14.65
C LEU A 121 12.23 -11.19 13.58
N LEU A 122 12.54 -11.37 12.31
CA LEU A 122 11.56 -11.41 11.24
C LEU A 122 11.10 -12.85 11.03
N ARG A 123 9.78 -13.10 11.10
CA ARG A 123 9.22 -14.45 11.02
C ARG A 123 8.01 -14.52 10.07
N GLN A 124 8.03 -15.50 9.17
CA GLN A 124 6.84 -15.84 8.41
C GLN A 124 5.92 -16.72 9.26
N SER A 125 4.78 -16.16 9.62
CA SER A 125 3.66 -16.87 10.25
C SER A 125 2.46 -15.94 10.27
N GLU A 126 1.26 -16.46 10.08
CA GLU A 126 0.03 -15.72 10.29
C GLU A 126 -0.34 -15.71 11.78
N ILE A 127 -0.62 -14.53 12.32
CA ILE A 127 -1.20 -14.39 13.65
C ILE A 127 -2.71 -14.50 13.52
N VAL A 128 -3.29 -15.42 14.29
CA VAL A 128 -4.72 -15.74 14.24
C VAL A 128 -5.48 -15.34 15.51
N ASP A 129 -4.76 -15.09 16.61
CA ASP A 129 -5.40 -14.72 17.86
C ASP A 129 -4.47 -13.89 18.76
N LEU A 130 -5.05 -13.11 19.66
CA LEU A 130 -4.40 -12.36 20.73
C LEU A 130 -4.92 -12.84 22.07
N ARG A 131 -4.03 -13.00 23.06
CA ARG A 131 -4.38 -13.29 24.45
C ARG A 131 -4.35 -12.01 25.27
N VAL A 132 -5.38 -11.83 26.07
CA VAL A 132 -5.50 -10.70 27.00
C VAL A 132 -5.67 -11.27 28.42
N THR A 133 -4.86 -10.78 29.34
CA THR A 133 -4.91 -11.16 30.77
C THR A 133 -4.99 -9.87 31.58
N ASP A 134 -5.99 -9.78 32.45
CA ASP A 134 -6.22 -8.62 33.35
C ASP A 134 -6.22 -7.25 32.59
N GLY A 135 -6.83 -7.24 31.37
CA GLY A 135 -6.93 -6.03 30.55
C GLY A 135 -5.66 -5.65 29.76
N HIS A 136 -4.61 -6.49 29.82
CA HIS A 136 -3.36 -6.31 29.09
C HIS A 136 -3.16 -7.40 28.04
N VAL A 137 -2.61 -7.05 26.87
CA VAL A 137 -2.16 -8.05 25.91
C VAL A 137 -1.03 -8.88 26.52
N SER A 138 -1.10 -10.22 26.41
CA SER A 138 -0.14 -11.12 27.05
C SER A 138 0.53 -12.09 26.10
N ALA A 139 -0.09 -12.42 24.97
CA ALA A 139 0.52 -13.26 23.94
C ALA A 139 -0.15 -13.05 22.57
N VAL A 140 0.55 -13.47 21.51
CA VAL A 140 0.02 -13.68 20.16
C VAL A 140 0.08 -15.16 19.82
N VAL A 141 -0.89 -15.64 19.03
CA VAL A 141 -0.99 -17.05 18.63
C VAL A 141 -0.91 -17.15 17.12
N THR A 142 -0.04 -18.02 16.63
CA THR A 142 0.11 -18.31 15.21
C THR A 142 -0.90 -19.35 14.72
N GLU A 143 -1.13 -19.38 13.42
CA GLU A 143 -1.96 -20.39 12.73
C GLU A 143 -1.54 -21.83 13.01
N THR A 144 -0.24 -22.05 13.30
CA THR A 144 0.34 -23.37 13.61
C THR A 144 0.34 -23.71 15.12
N GLY A 145 -0.28 -22.87 15.95
CA GLY A 145 -0.41 -23.08 17.40
C GLY A 145 0.77 -22.57 18.24
N GLY A 146 1.73 -21.86 17.65
CA GLY A 146 2.82 -21.22 18.39
C GLY A 146 2.31 -20.05 19.22
N VAL A 147 2.54 -20.08 20.54
CA VAL A 147 2.18 -19.00 21.48
C VAL A 147 3.44 -18.21 21.83
N TYR A 148 3.43 -16.93 21.51
CA TYR A 148 4.52 -15.99 21.83
C TYR A 148 4.06 -15.05 22.93
N ALA A 149 4.66 -15.17 24.12
CA ALA A 149 4.41 -14.24 25.21
C ALA A 149 4.97 -12.86 24.86
N VAL A 150 4.18 -11.80 25.05
CA VAL A 150 4.55 -10.43 24.72
C VAL A 150 4.01 -9.45 25.75
N LYS A 151 4.65 -8.27 25.84
CA LYS A 151 4.19 -7.15 26.69
C LYS A 151 3.37 -6.14 25.87
N ALA A 152 3.64 -6.06 24.56
CA ALA A 152 2.90 -5.18 23.64
C ALA A 152 2.75 -5.81 22.26
N VAL A 153 1.68 -5.41 21.56
CA VAL A 153 1.39 -5.79 20.18
C VAL A 153 1.11 -4.53 19.37
N ILE A 154 1.72 -4.45 18.17
CA ILE A 154 1.45 -3.38 17.20
C ILE A 154 0.80 -4.01 15.98
N LEU A 155 -0.48 -3.69 15.75
CA LEU A 155 -1.24 -4.15 14.59
C LEU A 155 -0.92 -3.29 13.37
N CYS A 156 -0.32 -3.89 12.35
CA CYS A 156 0.08 -3.27 11.08
C CYS A 156 -0.49 -4.05 9.89
N SER A 157 -1.76 -4.48 10.00
CA SER A 157 -2.41 -5.39 9.05
C SER A 157 -2.63 -4.82 7.64
N GLY A 158 -2.40 -3.51 7.44
CA GLY A 158 -2.53 -2.88 6.14
C GLY A 158 -3.95 -3.05 5.55
N THR A 159 -4.04 -3.68 4.38
CA THR A 159 -5.31 -3.97 3.68
C THR A 159 -5.67 -5.45 3.71
N PHE A 160 -5.13 -6.23 4.64
CA PHE A 160 -5.31 -7.68 4.70
C PHE A 160 -6.42 -8.13 5.65
N LEU A 161 -6.72 -7.33 6.69
CA LEU A 161 -7.67 -7.70 7.73
C LEU A 161 -9.09 -7.77 7.16
N ASP A 162 -9.70 -8.96 7.19
CA ASP A 162 -10.99 -9.25 6.54
C ASP A 162 -11.02 -8.73 5.07
N GLY A 163 -9.90 -8.93 4.36
CA GLY A 163 -9.66 -8.38 3.04
C GLY A 163 -10.50 -9.07 1.97
N ARG A 164 -11.10 -8.29 1.05
CA ARG A 164 -11.72 -8.82 -0.17
C ARG A 164 -11.37 -7.98 -1.38
N THR A 165 -10.97 -8.62 -2.47
CA THR A 165 -10.70 -7.98 -3.75
C THR A 165 -11.91 -8.10 -4.67
N ILE A 166 -12.17 -7.04 -5.45
CA ILE A 166 -13.39 -6.88 -6.23
C ILE A 166 -13.03 -6.39 -7.64
N VAL A 167 -13.45 -7.15 -8.65
CA VAL A 167 -13.35 -6.82 -10.08
C VAL A 167 -14.72 -7.10 -10.72
N GLY A 168 -15.48 -6.06 -11.00
CA GLY A 168 -16.87 -6.21 -11.43
C GLY A 168 -17.67 -7.08 -10.46
N GLU A 169 -18.28 -8.11 -10.98
CA GLU A 169 -19.08 -9.08 -10.22
C GLU A 169 -18.23 -10.12 -9.46
N CYS A 170 -16.92 -10.18 -9.71
CA CYS A 170 -16.02 -11.12 -9.07
C CYS A 170 -15.53 -10.57 -7.72
N VAL A 171 -16.00 -11.17 -6.64
CA VAL A 171 -15.58 -10.86 -5.26
C VAL A 171 -14.81 -12.05 -4.70
N ARG A 172 -13.62 -11.82 -4.14
CA ARG A 172 -12.79 -12.87 -3.55
C ARG A 172 -12.26 -12.43 -2.18
N GLU A 173 -12.33 -13.29 -1.19
CA GLU A 173 -11.59 -13.14 0.07
C GLU A 173 -10.10 -13.24 -0.22
N SER A 174 -9.43 -12.11 -0.26
CA SER A 174 -8.00 -12.04 -0.53
C SER A 174 -7.40 -10.72 -0.07
N GLY A 175 -6.10 -10.73 0.19
CA GLY A 175 -5.27 -9.54 0.27
C GLY A 175 -4.83 -9.07 -1.12
N PRO A 176 -4.00 -8.02 -1.19
CA PRO A 176 -3.43 -7.54 -2.45
C PRO A 176 -2.47 -8.56 -3.08
N ASP A 177 -2.26 -8.44 -4.40
CA ASP A 177 -1.32 -9.25 -5.18
C ASP A 177 -1.56 -10.77 -5.09
N GLY A 178 -2.81 -11.21 -4.88
CA GLY A 178 -3.16 -12.62 -4.80
C GLY A 178 -2.78 -13.31 -3.49
N MET A 179 -2.33 -12.58 -2.49
CA MET A 179 -2.09 -13.12 -1.14
C MET A 179 -3.43 -13.36 -0.42
N HIS A 180 -3.45 -14.29 0.54
CA HIS A 180 -4.66 -14.55 1.33
C HIS A 180 -4.98 -13.39 2.29
N ALA A 181 -6.26 -13.26 2.64
CA ALA A 181 -6.73 -12.30 3.63
C ALA A 181 -6.56 -12.86 5.06
N SER A 182 -6.42 -11.96 6.03
CA SER A 182 -6.32 -12.31 7.45
C SER A 182 -7.72 -12.30 8.08
N LEU A 183 -8.46 -13.40 7.90
CA LEU A 183 -9.85 -13.52 8.34
C LEU A 183 -9.95 -13.90 9.82
N THR A 184 -9.18 -14.89 10.25
CA THR A 184 -9.22 -15.41 11.63
C THR A 184 -8.79 -14.36 12.65
N LEU A 185 -7.78 -13.55 12.32
CA LEU A 185 -7.39 -12.43 13.18
C LEU A 185 -8.49 -11.37 13.27
N ALA A 186 -9.17 -11.07 12.17
CA ALA A 186 -10.29 -10.12 12.18
C ALA A 186 -11.39 -10.57 13.15
N ASP A 187 -11.77 -11.85 13.10
CA ASP A 187 -12.75 -12.42 14.03
C ASP A 187 -12.27 -12.37 15.48
N ALA A 188 -10.99 -12.63 15.73
CA ALA A 188 -10.41 -12.55 17.08
C ALA A 188 -10.46 -11.10 17.60
N LEU A 189 -10.14 -10.10 16.79
CA LEU A 189 -10.21 -8.69 17.16
C LEU A 189 -11.65 -8.24 17.43
N LYS A 190 -12.63 -8.69 16.62
CA LYS A 190 -14.06 -8.45 16.85
C LYS A 190 -14.52 -9.05 18.19
N LYS A 191 -14.09 -10.27 18.53
CA LYS A 191 -14.38 -10.92 19.82
C LYS A 191 -13.78 -10.19 21.01
N LEU A 192 -12.62 -9.56 20.83
CA LEU A 192 -11.98 -8.70 21.85
C LEU A 192 -12.65 -7.33 21.97
N GLY A 193 -13.69 -7.05 21.18
CA GLY A 193 -14.46 -5.81 21.25
C GLY A 193 -13.83 -4.63 20.52
N LEU A 194 -12.89 -4.84 19.59
CA LEU A 194 -12.34 -3.74 18.78
C LEU A 194 -13.42 -3.23 17.81
N PRO A 195 -13.72 -1.93 17.80
CA PRO A 195 -14.67 -1.34 16.87
C PRO A 195 -14.04 -1.21 15.48
N LEU A 196 -14.26 -2.20 14.64
CA LEU A 196 -13.74 -2.23 13.27
C LEU A 196 -14.69 -1.50 12.31
N ARG A 197 -14.11 -0.82 11.33
CA ARG A 197 -14.81 -0.13 10.24
C ARG A 197 -14.32 -0.66 8.91
N ARG A 198 -15.20 -0.61 7.90
CA ARG A 198 -14.88 -1.03 6.55
C ARG A 198 -14.27 0.13 5.74
N PHE A 199 -13.06 -0.06 5.23
CA PHE A 199 -12.42 0.85 4.28
C PHE A 199 -12.23 0.19 2.90
N LYS A 200 -12.12 1.05 1.89
CA LYS A 200 -11.88 0.64 0.50
C LYS A 200 -10.74 1.44 -0.10
N THR A 201 -9.84 0.76 -0.76
CA THR A 201 -8.88 1.39 -1.69
C THR A 201 -8.91 0.65 -3.04
N GLY A 202 -8.03 1.01 -3.96
CA GLY A 202 -7.99 0.36 -5.27
C GLY A 202 -6.65 0.57 -5.94
N THR A 203 -6.44 -0.18 -7.01
CA THR A 203 -5.25 -0.10 -7.83
C THR A 203 -5.64 -0.07 -9.31
N PRO A 204 -4.88 0.60 -10.20
CA PRO A 204 -5.13 0.58 -11.64
C PRO A 204 -4.61 -0.71 -12.28
N PRO A 205 -4.93 -0.95 -13.57
CA PRO A 205 -4.38 -2.06 -14.31
C PRO A 205 -2.88 -1.90 -14.54
N ARG A 206 -2.22 -3.02 -14.81
CA ARG A 206 -0.83 -3.04 -15.29
C ARG A 206 -0.83 -3.58 -16.71
N VAL A 207 0.02 -2.99 -17.56
CA VAL A 207 0.15 -3.37 -18.95
C VAL A 207 1.59 -3.72 -19.29
N ASN A 208 1.78 -4.47 -20.38
CA ASN A 208 3.07 -4.84 -20.91
C ASN A 208 3.65 -3.67 -21.73
N ALA A 209 4.82 -3.17 -21.38
CA ALA A 209 5.50 -2.07 -22.05
C ALA A 209 5.67 -2.29 -23.56
N ARG A 210 5.87 -3.54 -23.99
CA ARG A 210 6.04 -3.91 -25.40
C ARG A 210 4.78 -3.70 -26.26
N SER A 211 3.62 -3.51 -25.62
CA SER A 211 2.32 -3.29 -26.28
C SER A 211 1.86 -1.83 -26.23
N VAL A 212 2.72 -0.91 -25.76
CA VAL A 212 2.40 0.51 -25.58
C VAL A 212 3.08 1.34 -26.68
N ASP A 213 2.33 2.22 -27.31
CA ASP A 213 2.89 3.21 -28.26
C ASP A 213 3.26 4.50 -27.52
N PHE A 214 4.50 4.57 -27.08
CA PHE A 214 5.04 5.74 -26.37
C PHE A 214 5.18 6.99 -27.28
N SER A 215 5.19 6.84 -28.60
CA SER A 215 5.29 7.98 -29.53
C SER A 215 4.06 8.89 -29.45
N GLU A 216 2.95 8.37 -28.98
CA GLU A 216 1.68 9.07 -28.81
C GLU A 216 1.53 9.74 -27.42
N MET A 217 2.59 9.69 -26.59
CA MET A 217 2.55 10.17 -25.20
C MET A 217 3.60 11.26 -24.95
N GLU A 218 3.31 12.10 -23.96
CA GLU A 218 4.24 13.14 -23.51
C GLU A 218 5.27 12.55 -22.52
N VAL A 219 6.55 12.67 -22.86
CA VAL A 219 7.64 12.20 -21.99
C VAL A 219 7.69 13.03 -20.71
N GLN A 220 7.71 12.37 -19.58
CA GLN A 220 7.85 12.96 -18.25
C GLN A 220 9.22 12.61 -17.67
N THR A 221 10.18 13.49 -17.84
CA THR A 221 11.53 13.34 -17.27
C THR A 221 11.51 13.55 -15.76
N GLY A 222 12.47 12.97 -15.07
CA GLY A 222 12.80 13.34 -13.69
C GLY A 222 13.44 14.74 -13.61
N ASP A 223 13.68 15.20 -12.37
CA ASP A 223 14.41 16.46 -12.14
C ASP A 223 15.85 16.34 -12.63
N GLU A 224 16.41 17.40 -13.24
CA GLU A 224 17.81 17.44 -13.67
C GLU A 224 18.79 17.29 -12.51
N THR A 225 18.44 17.86 -11.36
CA THR A 225 19.19 17.73 -10.11
C THR A 225 18.26 17.12 -9.06
N PRO A 226 18.21 15.77 -8.97
CA PRO A 226 17.36 15.09 -8.02
C PRO A 226 17.78 15.39 -6.57
N LEU A 227 16.80 15.64 -5.72
CA LEU A 227 17.00 15.77 -4.28
C LEU A 227 16.69 14.41 -3.63
N PRO A 228 17.56 13.89 -2.75
CA PRO A 228 17.28 12.67 -2.04
C PRO A 228 16.15 12.86 -1.02
N PHE A 229 15.46 11.77 -0.67
CA PHE A 229 14.49 11.78 0.41
C PHE A 229 15.15 11.88 1.78
N SER A 230 16.17 11.06 2.02
CA SER A 230 16.85 11.03 3.30
C SER A 230 17.85 12.15 3.45
N PHE A 231 17.84 12.77 4.63
CA PHE A 231 18.85 13.76 5.01
C PHE A 231 20.26 13.14 5.18
N SER A 232 20.33 11.81 5.34
CA SER A 232 21.59 11.07 5.48
C SER A 232 22.20 10.63 4.15
N THR A 233 21.48 10.74 3.04
CA THR A 233 21.95 10.32 1.71
C THR A 233 22.98 11.31 1.18
N GLN A 234 24.22 10.86 1.06
CA GLN A 234 25.37 11.69 0.63
C GLN A 234 25.46 11.82 -0.89
N THR A 235 25.17 10.71 -1.61
CA THR A 235 25.26 10.67 -3.06
C THR A 235 23.89 11.00 -3.65
N PRO A 236 23.75 12.06 -4.45
CA PRO A 236 22.49 12.36 -5.11
C PRO A 236 22.01 11.19 -5.96
N PRO A 237 20.72 10.84 -5.88
CA PRO A 237 20.15 9.80 -6.71
C PRO A 237 20.19 10.20 -8.20
N GLN A 238 20.11 9.22 -9.09
CA GLN A 238 20.11 9.42 -10.53
C GLN A 238 18.81 8.93 -11.15
N ASN A 239 18.27 9.69 -12.11
CA ASN A 239 17.15 9.25 -12.91
C ASN A 239 17.64 8.23 -13.96
N GLN A 240 17.02 7.06 -13.99
CA GLN A 240 17.37 5.94 -14.88
C GLN A 240 16.29 5.68 -15.91
N VAL A 241 15.07 6.16 -15.66
CA VAL A 241 13.90 5.97 -16.53
C VAL A 241 13.13 7.27 -16.71
N VAL A 242 12.22 7.28 -17.68
CA VAL A 242 11.18 8.29 -17.83
C VAL A 242 9.82 7.67 -17.57
N CYS A 243 8.87 8.50 -17.16
CA CYS A 243 7.46 8.18 -17.20
C CYS A 243 6.81 8.83 -18.40
N TYR A 244 5.57 8.50 -18.70
CA TYR A 244 4.83 9.11 -19.81
C TYR A 244 3.49 9.62 -19.33
N LEU A 245 2.98 10.65 -20.00
CA LEU A 245 1.68 11.24 -19.73
C LEU A 245 0.79 11.07 -20.95
N THR A 246 -0.38 10.54 -20.72
CA THR A 246 -1.50 10.50 -21.66
C THR A 246 -2.79 10.91 -20.95
N TYR A 247 -3.92 10.80 -21.62
CA TYR A 247 -5.20 11.26 -21.09
C TYR A 247 -6.32 10.29 -21.45
N THR A 248 -7.34 10.23 -20.60
CA THR A 248 -8.63 9.66 -20.99
C THR A 248 -9.23 10.45 -22.15
N SER A 249 -10.01 9.79 -22.99
CA SER A 249 -10.76 10.37 -24.09
C SER A 249 -12.27 10.47 -23.77
N GLU A 250 -13.02 11.11 -24.64
CA GLU A 250 -14.48 11.09 -24.57
C GLU A 250 -15.03 9.66 -24.70
N GLU A 251 -14.39 8.83 -25.52
CA GLU A 251 -14.70 7.40 -25.68
C GLU A 251 -14.47 6.65 -24.37
N THR A 252 -13.35 6.90 -23.67
CA THR A 252 -13.11 6.33 -22.32
C THR A 252 -14.24 6.70 -21.39
N HIS A 253 -14.68 7.94 -21.39
CA HIS A 253 -15.76 8.42 -20.53
C HIS A 253 -17.11 7.78 -20.90
N ARG A 254 -17.37 7.57 -22.19
CA ARG A 254 -18.57 6.89 -22.68
C ARG A 254 -18.60 5.43 -22.20
N VAL A 255 -17.52 4.68 -22.41
CA VAL A 255 -17.40 3.29 -21.96
C VAL A 255 -17.68 3.17 -20.46
N ILE A 256 -17.13 4.07 -19.65
CA ILE A 256 -17.35 4.07 -18.19
C ILE A 256 -18.82 4.38 -17.86
N ARG A 257 -19.41 5.42 -18.47
CA ARG A 257 -20.81 5.81 -18.17
C ARG A 257 -21.81 4.73 -18.53
N GLU A 258 -21.59 4.04 -19.65
CA GLU A 258 -22.46 2.95 -20.12
C GLU A 258 -22.41 1.68 -19.23
N ASN A 259 -21.40 1.57 -18.36
CA ASN A 259 -21.19 0.43 -17.46
C ASN A 259 -21.21 0.80 -15.98
N LEU A 260 -21.74 1.97 -15.61
CA LEU A 260 -21.76 2.41 -14.20
C LEU A 260 -22.61 1.49 -13.31
N ASP A 261 -23.67 0.90 -13.83
CA ASP A 261 -24.52 -0.06 -13.15
C ASP A 261 -23.77 -1.35 -12.77
N ARG A 262 -22.70 -1.68 -13.50
CA ARG A 262 -21.82 -2.83 -13.24
C ARG A 262 -20.61 -2.47 -12.37
N SER A 263 -20.44 -1.19 -12.04
CA SER A 263 -19.37 -0.75 -11.13
C SER A 263 -19.68 -1.16 -9.69
N PRO A 264 -18.82 -1.91 -9.01
CA PRO A 264 -19.02 -2.30 -7.60
C PRO A 264 -19.24 -1.11 -6.66
N ILE A 265 -18.75 0.08 -7.02
CA ILE A 265 -18.94 1.32 -6.24
C ILE A 265 -20.39 1.81 -6.35
N TYR A 266 -20.99 1.69 -7.54
CA TYR A 266 -22.34 2.22 -7.80
C TYR A 266 -23.44 1.17 -7.68
N SER A 267 -23.11 -0.12 -7.81
CA SER A 267 -24.04 -1.24 -7.58
C SER A 267 -24.24 -1.57 -6.10
N GLY A 268 -23.46 -0.97 -5.19
CA GLY A 268 -23.57 -1.22 -3.74
C GLY A 268 -22.83 -2.47 -3.25
N VAL A 269 -22.03 -3.12 -4.08
CA VAL A 269 -21.16 -4.25 -3.66
C VAL A 269 -20.06 -3.79 -2.73
N ILE A 270 -19.52 -2.58 -2.97
CA ILE A 270 -18.54 -1.93 -2.11
C ILE A 270 -19.26 -1.11 -1.04
N GLU A 271 -19.04 -1.47 0.22
CA GLU A 271 -19.60 -0.81 1.41
C GLU A 271 -18.61 0.18 2.04
N GLY A 272 -17.30 -0.10 1.87
CA GLY A 272 -16.22 0.65 2.49
C GLY A 272 -16.05 2.06 1.95
N VAL A 273 -15.68 2.98 2.83
CA VAL A 273 -15.36 4.36 2.47
C VAL A 273 -13.96 4.44 1.90
N GLY A 274 -13.80 5.06 0.72
CA GLY A 274 -12.50 5.30 0.12
C GLY A 274 -11.74 6.47 0.77
N PRO A 275 -10.41 6.40 0.91
CA PRO A 275 -9.60 7.52 1.35
C PRO A 275 -9.70 8.69 0.36
N ARG A 276 -9.60 9.92 0.87
CA ARG A 276 -9.82 11.17 0.12
C ARG A 276 -9.01 11.28 -1.18
N TYR A 277 -7.78 10.76 -1.19
CA TYR A 277 -6.85 10.93 -2.31
C TYR A 277 -6.73 9.69 -3.23
N CYS A 278 -7.65 8.74 -3.12
CA CYS A 278 -7.70 7.54 -3.96
C CYS A 278 -9.06 7.35 -4.63
N PRO A 279 -9.57 8.35 -5.41
CA PRO A 279 -10.79 8.15 -6.17
C PRO A 279 -10.50 7.24 -7.36
N SER A 280 -11.43 6.33 -7.65
CA SER A 280 -11.40 5.58 -8.89
C SER A 280 -11.67 6.49 -10.09
N ILE A 281 -11.35 6.02 -11.30
CA ILE A 281 -11.59 6.82 -12.52
C ILE A 281 -13.09 7.03 -12.75
N GLU A 282 -13.95 6.05 -12.48
CA GLU A 282 -15.39 6.18 -12.58
C GLU A 282 -15.92 7.25 -11.61
N THR A 283 -15.38 7.33 -10.40
CA THR A 283 -15.73 8.39 -9.44
C THR A 283 -15.32 9.78 -9.93
N LYS A 284 -14.17 9.90 -10.62
CA LYS A 284 -13.75 11.19 -11.19
C LYS A 284 -14.69 11.63 -12.32
N ILE A 285 -15.09 10.72 -13.20
CA ILE A 285 -15.96 11.02 -14.33
C ILE A 285 -17.37 11.42 -13.88
N VAL A 286 -17.89 10.76 -12.85
CA VAL A 286 -19.20 11.11 -12.27
C VAL A 286 -19.16 12.46 -11.53
N ARG A 287 -18.09 12.72 -10.76
CA ARG A 287 -17.95 13.97 -9.99
C ARG A 287 -17.60 15.19 -10.84
N PHE A 288 -16.92 14.98 -11.95
CA PHE A 288 -16.43 16.05 -12.83
C PHE A 288 -16.88 15.81 -14.28
N PRO A 289 -18.20 15.80 -14.57
CA PRO A 289 -18.74 15.45 -15.88
C PRO A 289 -18.30 16.41 -17.01
N ASP A 290 -18.02 17.67 -16.65
CA ASP A 290 -17.58 18.72 -17.59
C ASP A 290 -16.08 18.66 -17.93
N LYS A 291 -15.32 17.77 -17.27
CA LYS A 291 -13.91 17.58 -17.60
C LYS A 291 -13.77 16.73 -18.87
N PRO A 292 -13.20 17.27 -19.96
CA PRO A 292 -13.11 16.52 -21.21
C PRO A 292 -12.09 15.36 -21.14
N ARG A 293 -11.15 15.41 -20.19
CA ARG A 293 -10.11 14.40 -20.03
C ARG A 293 -9.52 14.41 -18.62
N HIS A 294 -8.99 13.27 -18.20
CA HIS A 294 -8.21 13.10 -16.96
C HIS A 294 -6.80 12.60 -17.29
N GLN A 295 -5.81 13.09 -16.54
CA GLN A 295 -4.40 12.70 -16.70
C GLN A 295 -4.18 11.24 -16.29
N LEU A 296 -3.40 10.53 -17.10
CA LEU A 296 -2.91 9.18 -16.84
C LEU A 296 -1.38 9.19 -16.96
N PHE A 297 -0.69 8.71 -15.94
CA PHE A 297 0.75 8.54 -15.98
C PHE A 297 1.09 7.06 -16.16
N ILE A 298 1.95 6.78 -17.14
CA ILE A 298 2.44 5.45 -17.44
C ILE A 298 3.80 5.31 -16.78
N GLU A 299 3.88 4.45 -15.80
CA GLU A 299 4.99 4.41 -14.84
C GLU A 299 5.62 3.01 -14.77
N PRO A 300 6.95 2.88 -14.99
CA PRO A 300 7.61 1.58 -14.87
C PRO A 300 7.60 1.06 -13.42
N MET A 301 7.38 -0.24 -13.25
CA MET A 301 7.35 -0.91 -11.96
C MET A 301 8.76 -1.29 -11.44
N GLY A 302 9.78 -1.19 -12.28
CA GLY A 302 11.17 -1.53 -11.97
C GLY A 302 12.05 -1.46 -13.23
N LEU A 303 13.34 -1.78 -13.07
CA LEU A 303 14.30 -1.79 -14.19
C LEU A 303 14.27 -3.10 -14.98
N ASP A 304 14.00 -4.21 -14.31
CA ASP A 304 14.04 -5.56 -14.88
C ASP A 304 12.63 -6.15 -15.07
N THR A 305 11.69 -5.34 -15.54
CA THR A 305 10.31 -5.75 -15.81
C THR A 305 9.68 -4.91 -16.91
N GLU A 306 8.84 -5.54 -17.72
CA GLU A 306 8.00 -4.86 -18.72
C GLU A 306 6.66 -4.39 -18.13
N GLU A 307 6.45 -4.56 -16.82
CA GLU A 307 5.20 -4.17 -16.15
C GLU A 307 5.13 -2.66 -15.98
N LEU A 308 4.10 -2.02 -16.54
CA LEU A 308 3.81 -0.60 -16.39
C LEU A 308 2.54 -0.40 -15.55
N TYR A 309 2.59 0.57 -14.65
CA TYR A 309 1.49 1.02 -13.81
C TYR A 309 0.77 2.21 -14.45
N ILE A 310 -0.55 2.15 -14.55
CA ILE A 310 -1.34 3.22 -15.18
C ILE A 310 -1.91 4.15 -14.10
N GLN A 311 -1.09 5.04 -13.59
CA GLN A 311 -1.46 5.97 -12.52
C GLN A 311 -2.63 6.86 -12.94
N GLY A 312 -3.67 6.90 -12.12
CA GLY A 312 -4.87 7.69 -12.38
C GLY A 312 -6.05 6.88 -12.92
N PHE A 313 -5.81 5.61 -13.29
CA PHE A 313 -6.79 4.71 -13.90
C PHE A 313 -7.29 3.63 -12.95
N SER A 314 -7.21 3.86 -11.64
CA SER A 314 -7.76 2.97 -10.60
C SER A 314 -9.23 2.71 -10.87
N SER A 315 -9.63 1.44 -10.89
CA SER A 315 -10.99 1.01 -11.18
C SER A 315 -11.33 -0.30 -10.48
N SER A 316 -12.61 -0.61 -10.41
CA SER A 316 -13.12 -1.93 -10.04
C SER A 316 -14.13 -2.48 -11.05
N MET A 317 -14.21 -1.87 -12.23
CA MET A 317 -15.03 -2.33 -13.33
C MET A 317 -14.72 -3.78 -13.72
N PRO A 318 -15.67 -4.51 -14.37
CA PRO A 318 -15.40 -5.81 -14.96
C PRO A 318 -14.21 -5.78 -15.91
N GLU A 319 -13.48 -6.89 -16.03
CA GLU A 319 -12.21 -6.95 -16.76
C GLU A 319 -12.35 -6.57 -18.24
N GLU A 320 -13.42 -7.01 -18.91
CA GLU A 320 -13.69 -6.63 -20.30
C GLU A 320 -13.99 -5.14 -20.47
N VAL A 321 -14.60 -4.49 -19.46
CA VAL A 321 -14.80 -3.04 -19.45
C VAL A 321 -13.46 -2.33 -19.26
N GLN A 322 -12.59 -2.85 -18.39
CA GLN A 322 -11.24 -2.31 -18.21
C GLN A 322 -10.42 -2.38 -19.49
N LEU A 323 -10.52 -3.47 -20.27
CA LEU A 323 -9.87 -3.59 -21.58
C LEU A 323 -10.41 -2.54 -22.57
N ALA A 324 -11.74 -2.38 -22.66
CA ALA A 324 -12.35 -1.36 -23.49
C ALA A 324 -11.92 0.07 -23.08
N MET A 325 -11.84 0.33 -21.78
CA MET A 325 -11.32 1.60 -21.24
C MET A 325 -9.86 1.82 -21.62
N LEU A 326 -8.99 0.83 -21.50
CA LEU A 326 -7.58 0.91 -21.87
C LEU A 326 -7.42 1.21 -23.36
N HIS A 327 -8.10 0.44 -24.22
CA HIS A 327 -8.00 0.56 -25.67
C HIS A 327 -8.62 1.85 -26.23
N SER A 328 -9.36 2.61 -25.44
CA SER A 328 -9.86 3.94 -25.77
C SER A 328 -8.89 5.07 -25.45
N VAL A 329 -7.74 4.77 -24.84
CA VAL A 329 -6.72 5.75 -24.45
C VAL A 329 -5.60 5.78 -25.48
N LYS A 330 -5.21 6.99 -25.90
CA LYS A 330 -4.16 7.21 -26.91
C LYS A 330 -2.82 6.64 -26.44
N GLY A 331 -2.24 5.77 -27.29
CA GLY A 331 -1.02 5.01 -27.04
C GLY A 331 -1.24 3.71 -26.27
N LEU A 332 -2.48 3.40 -25.87
CA LEU A 332 -2.86 2.14 -25.21
C LEU A 332 -3.87 1.31 -26.04
N GLU A 333 -4.09 1.67 -27.31
CA GLU A 333 -5.09 1.03 -28.19
C GLU A 333 -4.84 -0.48 -28.37
N HIS A 334 -3.60 -0.91 -28.21
CA HIS A 334 -3.17 -2.31 -28.33
C HIS A 334 -2.54 -2.85 -27.02
N ALA A 335 -2.76 -2.15 -25.91
CA ALA A 335 -2.13 -2.50 -24.65
C ALA A 335 -2.57 -3.90 -24.14
N GLU A 336 -1.60 -4.75 -23.87
CA GLU A 336 -1.79 -6.06 -23.25
C GLU A 336 -1.86 -5.90 -21.73
N MET A 337 -3.02 -6.19 -21.14
CA MET A 337 -3.19 -6.10 -19.70
C MET A 337 -2.52 -7.29 -19.01
N MET A 338 -1.53 -7.02 -18.16
CA MET A 338 -0.83 -8.03 -17.35
C MET A 338 -1.57 -8.33 -16.03
N ARG A 339 -2.23 -7.32 -15.45
CA ARG A 339 -3.04 -7.43 -14.23
C ARG A 339 -4.25 -6.51 -14.34
N PRO A 340 -5.46 -6.98 -14.03
CA PRO A 340 -6.60 -6.10 -13.94
C PRO A 340 -6.48 -5.13 -12.76
N ALA A 341 -7.14 -3.99 -12.89
CA ALA A 341 -7.45 -3.13 -11.77
C ALA A 341 -8.42 -3.85 -10.82
N TYR A 342 -8.32 -3.55 -9.52
CA TYR A 342 -9.27 -4.07 -8.54
C TYR A 342 -9.51 -3.04 -7.42
N ALA A 343 -10.66 -3.11 -6.79
CA ALA A 343 -10.84 -2.54 -5.47
C ALA A 343 -10.49 -3.59 -4.41
N ILE A 344 -9.99 -3.12 -3.28
CA ILE A 344 -9.85 -3.94 -2.09
C ILE A 344 -10.56 -3.28 -0.93
N GLU A 345 -11.41 -4.03 -0.25
CA GLU A 345 -12.00 -3.67 1.03
C GLU A 345 -11.34 -4.44 2.16
N TYR A 346 -11.24 -3.81 3.31
CA TYR A 346 -10.57 -4.35 4.48
C TYR A 346 -11.08 -3.69 5.76
N ASP A 347 -10.87 -4.35 6.89
CA ASP A 347 -11.18 -3.80 8.20
C ASP A 347 -10.04 -2.92 8.73
N CYS A 348 -10.40 -1.80 9.33
CA CYS A 348 -9.52 -0.95 10.11
C CYS A 348 -10.20 -0.58 11.45
N ILE A 349 -9.43 -0.15 12.43
CA ILE A 349 -9.98 0.28 13.70
C ILE A 349 -10.65 1.66 13.56
N ASP A 350 -11.70 1.89 14.33
CA ASP A 350 -12.19 3.25 14.56
C ASP A 350 -11.09 4.04 15.31
N PRO A 351 -10.49 5.08 14.70
CA PRO A 351 -9.38 5.81 15.34
C PRO A 351 -9.79 6.51 16.64
N THR A 352 -11.08 6.74 16.85
CA THR A 352 -11.58 7.32 18.11
C THR A 352 -11.47 6.36 19.29
N ALA A 353 -11.25 5.08 19.04
CA ALA A 353 -11.00 4.06 20.05
C ALA A 353 -9.53 4.02 20.54
N LEU A 354 -8.66 4.81 19.90
CA LEU A 354 -7.25 4.90 20.28
C LEU A 354 -6.97 6.15 21.12
N TYR A 355 -5.98 6.03 22.01
CA TYR A 355 -5.35 7.19 22.63
C TYR A 355 -4.47 7.95 21.60
N PRO A 356 -4.02 9.19 21.89
CA PRO A 356 -3.03 9.88 21.05
C PRO A 356 -1.71 9.11 20.87
N THR A 357 -1.40 8.16 21.76
CA THR A 357 -0.28 7.22 21.68
C THR A 357 -0.51 6.09 20.68
N LEU A 358 -1.70 6.03 20.05
CA LEU A 358 -2.19 4.95 19.20
C LEU A 358 -2.44 3.62 19.94
N GLU A 359 -2.45 3.62 21.26
CA GLU A 359 -2.85 2.50 22.10
C GLU A 359 -4.38 2.38 22.14
N TYR A 360 -4.89 1.16 22.08
CA TYR A 360 -6.31 0.89 22.22
C TYR A 360 -6.79 1.13 23.67
N LYS A 361 -7.88 1.89 23.81
CA LYS A 361 -8.35 2.39 25.11
C LYS A 361 -8.76 1.32 26.11
N HIS A 362 -9.16 0.12 25.64
CA HIS A 362 -9.72 -0.93 26.49
C HIS A 362 -8.80 -2.14 26.67
N ILE A 363 -7.68 -2.20 25.96
CA ILE A 363 -6.67 -3.26 26.13
C ILE A 363 -5.30 -2.59 26.15
N ALA A 364 -4.65 -2.58 27.30
CA ALA A 364 -3.32 -2.03 27.45
C ALA A 364 -2.27 -2.86 26.70
N GLY A 365 -1.27 -2.18 26.14
CA GLY A 365 -0.24 -2.81 25.32
C GLY A 365 -0.66 -3.16 23.89
N LEU A 366 -1.90 -2.86 23.48
CA LEU A 366 -2.36 -3.08 22.11
C LEU A 366 -2.38 -1.76 21.33
N TYR A 367 -1.59 -1.68 20.27
CA TYR A 367 -1.42 -0.49 19.42
C TYR A 367 -1.82 -0.75 17.99
N GLY A 368 -2.18 0.29 17.27
CA GLY A 368 -2.42 0.24 15.82
C GLY A 368 -1.49 1.18 15.07
N ALA A 369 -1.02 0.80 13.88
CA ALA A 369 -0.19 1.63 13.04
C ALA A 369 -0.52 1.47 11.54
N GLY A 370 -0.31 2.55 10.78
CA GLY A 370 -0.49 2.58 9.33
C GLY A 370 -1.93 2.49 8.90
N GLN A 371 -2.20 1.71 7.86
CA GLN A 371 -3.52 1.60 7.22
C GLN A 371 -4.59 0.99 8.14
N PHE A 372 -4.17 0.25 9.17
CA PHE A 372 -5.08 -0.27 10.19
C PHE A 372 -5.77 0.85 10.99
N ASN A 373 -5.15 2.01 11.13
CA ASN A 373 -5.72 3.17 11.78
C ASN A 373 -6.56 4.02 10.80
#